data_bda8888b384e1869a604bf72f5fffba1
#
_entry.id   bda8888b384e1869a604bf72f5fffba1
#
_cell.length_a   1.000
_cell.length_b   1.000
_cell.length_c   1.000
_cell.angle_alpha   90.00
_cell.angle_beta   90.00
_cell.angle_gamma   90.00
#
_symmetry.space_group_name_H-M   'P 1'
#
loop_
_entity.id
_entity.type
_entity.pdbx_description
1 polymer ?
#
loop_
_entity_poly.entity_id
_entity_poly.type
_entity_poly.pdbx_seq_one_letter_code
_entity_poly.pdbx_strand_id
1 'polypeptide(L)'
;MDKKFTKISVFDFDQTLVNTALPEHGKSQYEQKTGKPWPYEGWWGRKESLDLDIFDMPVIDLVISDYHLEKQREDTLVVMLTGRLLKLSAEVKKILDAKGLEFDEYHYNRGGSTDVAKMKTMENLLVKYPSVVEIQMWDDRILHIPIFEQWGKEQCLSGKLKDFSITVVPGGNEE
;
A
#
# COMPACT_ATOMS: atom_id res chain seq x y z
N MET A 1 -2.46 24.74 -16.00
CA MET A 1 -3.67 23.91 -16.18
C MET A 1 -3.62 22.72 -15.27
N ASP A 2 -4.66 22.58 -14.47
CA ASP A 2 -4.74 21.43 -13.56
C ASP A 2 -4.96 20.16 -14.38
N LYS A 3 -4.14 19.15 -14.12
CA LYS A 3 -4.25 17.86 -14.78
C LYS A 3 -5.52 17.15 -14.31
N LYS A 4 -6.35 16.74 -15.26
CA LYS A 4 -7.56 15.96 -14.95
C LYS A 4 -7.23 14.48 -14.93
N PHE A 5 -7.39 13.85 -13.77
CA PHE A 5 -7.27 12.41 -13.64
C PHE A 5 -8.64 11.76 -13.80
N THR A 6 -8.69 10.66 -14.53
CA THR A 6 -9.89 9.85 -14.69
C THR A 6 -9.81 8.54 -13.91
N LYS A 7 -8.61 8.15 -13.54
CA LYS A 7 -8.34 6.92 -12.78
C LYS A 7 -7.40 7.17 -11.61
N ILE A 8 -7.62 6.47 -10.52
CA ILE A 8 -6.66 6.36 -9.41
C ILE A 8 -6.21 4.91 -9.33
N SER A 9 -4.90 4.70 -9.36
CA SER A 9 -4.28 3.39 -9.11
C SER A 9 -3.64 3.41 -7.74
N VAL A 10 -4.11 2.52 -6.86
CA VAL A 10 -3.78 2.51 -5.43
C VAL A 10 -2.96 1.27 -5.10
N PHE A 11 -1.70 1.47 -4.71
CA PHE A 11 -0.78 0.38 -4.39
C PHE A 11 -0.51 0.31 -2.89
N ASP A 12 -0.78 -0.83 -2.28
CA ASP A 12 -0.37 -1.13 -0.92
C ASP A 12 1.14 -1.34 -0.86
N PHE A 13 1.73 -1.18 0.32
CA PHE A 13 3.18 -1.27 0.51
C PHE A 13 3.63 -2.68 0.90
N ASP A 14 3.30 -3.11 2.14
CA ASP A 14 3.76 -4.39 2.67
C ASP A 14 3.20 -5.56 1.87
N GLN A 15 4.07 -6.47 1.42
CA GLN A 15 3.69 -7.68 0.66
C GLN A 15 2.93 -7.39 -0.64
N THR A 16 2.96 -6.15 -1.09
CA THR A 16 2.37 -5.72 -2.37
C THR A 16 3.44 -5.11 -3.27
N LEU A 17 3.93 -3.92 -2.96
CA LEU A 17 5.06 -3.32 -3.67
C LEU A 17 6.39 -3.97 -3.28
N VAL A 18 6.55 -4.22 -2.00
CA VAL A 18 7.79 -4.69 -1.40
C VAL A 18 7.49 -5.89 -0.51
N ASN A 19 8.31 -6.92 -0.65
CA ASN A 19 8.19 -8.13 0.17
C ASN A 19 8.85 -7.87 1.53
N THR A 20 8.14 -7.16 2.40
CA THR A 20 8.57 -6.94 3.78
C THR A 20 8.36 -8.18 4.62
N ALA A 21 9.19 -8.38 5.63
CA ALA A 21 9.11 -9.59 6.45
C ALA A 21 7.84 -9.60 7.33
N LEU A 22 7.21 -10.75 7.43
CA LEU A 22 6.15 -10.99 8.41
C LEU A 22 6.76 -11.13 9.81
N PRO A 23 5.99 -10.88 10.89
CA PRO A 23 6.55 -10.81 12.24
C PRO A 23 7.43 -11.99 12.65
N GLU A 24 6.98 -13.21 12.46
CA GLU A 24 7.75 -14.39 12.85
C GLU A 24 9.06 -14.53 12.09
N HIS A 25 9.00 -14.41 10.78
CA HIS A 25 10.17 -14.50 9.92
C HIS A 25 11.14 -13.34 10.17
N GLY A 26 10.60 -12.14 10.34
CA GLY A 26 11.41 -10.95 10.58
C GLY A 26 12.14 -11.02 11.91
N LYS A 27 11.47 -11.44 12.98
CA LYS A 27 12.10 -11.59 14.29
C LYS A 27 13.20 -12.65 14.25
N SER A 28 12.99 -13.74 13.52
CA SER A 28 14.00 -14.77 13.32
C SER A 28 15.21 -14.25 12.54
N GLN A 29 14.98 -13.51 11.47
CA GLN A 29 16.05 -12.89 10.67
C GLN A 29 16.86 -11.89 11.50
N TYR A 30 16.17 -11.10 12.33
CA TYR A 30 16.81 -10.16 13.23
C TYR A 30 17.79 -10.89 14.18
N GLU A 31 17.33 -11.97 14.80
CA GLU A 31 18.15 -12.77 15.69
C GLU A 31 19.35 -13.39 14.98
N GLN A 32 19.15 -13.93 13.79
CA GLN A 32 20.24 -14.48 12.97
C GLN A 32 21.28 -13.42 12.61
N LYS A 33 20.83 -12.23 12.29
CA LYS A 33 21.72 -11.14 11.83
C LYS A 33 22.44 -10.44 12.96
N THR A 34 21.80 -10.24 14.09
CA THR A 34 22.34 -9.47 15.22
C THR A 34 22.89 -10.32 16.34
N GLY A 35 22.54 -11.61 16.38
CA GLY A 35 22.87 -12.50 17.49
C GLY A 35 22.04 -12.27 18.74
N LYS A 36 21.01 -11.43 18.68
CA LYS A 36 20.13 -11.07 19.79
C LYS A 36 18.67 -11.25 19.40
N PRO A 37 17.80 -11.66 20.36
CA PRO A 37 16.38 -11.75 20.06
C PRO A 37 15.78 -10.37 19.80
N TRP A 38 14.65 -10.33 19.09
CA TRP A 38 13.92 -9.10 18.83
C TRP A 38 13.55 -8.44 20.16
N PRO A 39 14.07 -7.23 20.44
CA PRO A 39 13.92 -6.63 21.78
C PRO A 39 12.69 -5.73 21.94
N TYR A 40 11.92 -5.56 20.86
CA TYR A 40 10.82 -4.60 20.85
C TYR A 40 9.48 -5.30 21.00
N GLU A 41 8.48 -4.57 21.52
CA GLU A 41 7.10 -5.02 21.48
C GLU A 41 6.49 -4.67 20.14
N GLY A 42 5.73 -5.61 19.57
CA GLY A 42 5.08 -5.42 18.29
C GLY A 42 6.04 -5.54 17.10
N TRP A 43 5.52 -5.30 15.94
CA TRP A 43 6.27 -5.42 14.68
C TRP A 43 5.90 -4.29 13.71
N TRP A 44 4.62 -4.22 13.32
CA TRP A 44 4.15 -3.33 12.27
C TRP A 44 4.30 -1.84 12.60
N GLY A 45 4.25 -1.50 13.87
CA GLY A 45 4.44 -0.12 14.35
C GLY A 45 5.88 0.25 14.65
N ARG A 46 6.83 -0.66 14.43
CA ARG A 46 8.24 -0.46 14.76
C ARG A 46 9.06 -0.09 13.52
N LYS A 47 9.79 1.03 13.60
CA LYS A 47 10.69 1.44 12.52
C LYS A 47 11.78 0.39 12.26
N GLU A 48 12.19 -0.35 13.29
CA GLU A 48 13.19 -1.39 13.20
C GLU A 48 12.76 -2.55 12.31
N SER A 49 11.45 -2.74 12.11
CA SER A 49 10.93 -3.74 11.16
C SER A 49 11.18 -3.36 9.70
N LEU A 50 11.57 -2.12 9.45
CA LEU A 50 11.84 -1.56 8.12
C LEU A 50 13.32 -1.25 7.91
N ASP A 51 14.20 -1.86 8.68
CA ASP A 51 15.65 -1.62 8.61
C ASP A 51 16.26 -2.36 7.42
N LEU A 52 16.68 -1.61 6.40
CA LEU A 52 17.31 -2.16 5.19
C LEU A 52 18.66 -2.82 5.45
N ASP A 53 19.32 -2.49 6.55
CA ASP A 53 20.60 -3.12 6.91
C ASP A 53 20.40 -4.53 7.47
N ILE A 54 19.19 -4.83 7.96
CA ILE A 54 18.88 -6.13 8.57
C ILE A 54 18.04 -6.98 7.63
N PHE A 55 17.05 -6.39 6.97
CA PHE A 55 16.06 -7.13 6.17
C PHE A 55 16.28 -6.90 4.69
N ASP A 56 16.34 -7.99 3.94
CA ASP A 56 16.25 -7.94 2.50
C ASP A 56 14.76 -7.79 2.14
N MET A 57 14.41 -6.69 1.52
CA MET A 57 13.04 -6.35 1.18
C MET A 57 12.93 -6.16 -0.34
N PRO A 58 12.92 -7.27 -1.11
CA PRO A 58 12.85 -7.16 -2.57
C PRO A 58 11.48 -6.66 -3.02
N VAL A 59 11.45 -6.05 -4.19
CA VAL A 59 10.19 -5.67 -4.83
C VAL A 59 9.44 -6.92 -5.30
N ILE A 60 8.12 -6.80 -5.43
CA ILE A 60 7.28 -7.87 -5.97
C ILE A 60 7.10 -7.58 -7.46
N ASP A 61 7.80 -8.34 -8.29
CA ASP A 61 7.96 -8.05 -9.72
C ASP A 61 6.64 -7.90 -10.48
N LEU A 62 5.65 -8.74 -10.18
CA LEU A 62 4.34 -8.65 -10.81
C LEU A 62 3.69 -7.29 -10.58
N VAL A 63 3.75 -6.79 -9.36
CA VAL A 63 3.17 -5.50 -9.00
C VAL A 63 3.97 -4.35 -9.62
N ILE A 64 5.30 -4.48 -9.63
CA ILE A 64 6.17 -3.45 -10.19
C ILE A 64 5.94 -3.30 -11.70
N SER A 65 5.69 -4.40 -12.41
CA SER A 65 5.32 -4.33 -13.82
C SER A 65 4.05 -3.51 -14.04
N ASP A 66 3.03 -3.78 -13.23
CA ASP A 66 1.77 -3.01 -13.27
C ASP A 66 2.00 -1.56 -12.88
N TYR A 67 2.81 -1.31 -11.84
CA TYR A 67 3.17 0.05 -11.44
C TYR A 67 3.76 0.85 -12.62
N HIS A 68 4.70 0.27 -13.35
CA HIS A 68 5.30 0.95 -14.49
C HIS A 68 4.28 1.25 -15.59
N LEU A 69 3.36 0.33 -15.87
CA LEU A 69 2.29 0.55 -16.83
C LEU A 69 1.38 1.69 -16.40
N GLU A 70 0.98 1.72 -15.13
CA GLU A 70 0.12 2.77 -14.61
C GLU A 70 0.81 4.14 -14.61
N LYS A 71 2.11 4.18 -14.32
CA LYS A 71 2.90 5.42 -14.34
C LYS A 71 3.00 6.04 -15.74
N GLN A 72 2.89 5.24 -16.78
CA GLN A 72 2.94 5.71 -18.15
C GLN A 72 1.62 6.34 -18.62
N ARG A 73 0.53 6.11 -17.91
CA ARG A 73 -0.78 6.65 -18.26
C ARG A 73 -0.88 8.11 -17.85
N GLU A 74 -1.26 8.95 -18.79
CA GLU A 74 -1.35 10.41 -18.53
C GLU A 74 -2.55 10.79 -17.66
N ASP A 75 -3.61 9.97 -17.69
CA ASP A 75 -4.87 10.24 -17.01
C ASP A 75 -4.97 9.60 -15.62
N THR A 76 -3.91 9.00 -15.12
CA THR A 76 -3.93 8.17 -13.90
C THR A 76 -3.10 8.78 -12.79
N LEU A 77 -3.74 8.95 -11.65
CA LEU A 77 -3.07 9.32 -10.39
C LEU A 77 -2.58 8.02 -9.74
N VAL A 78 -1.28 7.91 -9.51
CA VAL A 78 -0.67 6.71 -8.93
C VAL A 78 -0.34 6.99 -7.48
N VAL A 79 -0.98 6.25 -6.57
CA VAL A 79 -0.98 6.50 -5.13
C VAL A 79 -0.43 5.30 -4.38
N MET A 80 0.43 5.56 -3.41
CA MET A 80 0.83 4.56 -2.42
C MET A 80 -0.05 4.72 -1.17
N LEU A 81 -0.70 3.65 -0.75
CA LEU A 81 -1.64 3.66 0.37
C LEU A 81 -1.34 2.48 1.29
N THR A 82 -0.84 2.77 2.49
CA THR A 82 -0.39 1.73 3.43
C THR A 82 -1.13 1.81 4.77
N GLY A 83 -1.26 0.66 5.42
CA GLY A 83 -1.71 0.59 6.81
C GLY A 83 -0.63 0.98 7.82
N ARG A 84 0.62 1.15 7.38
CA ARG A 84 1.69 1.63 8.25
C ARG A 84 1.35 3.02 8.78
N LEU A 85 1.69 3.24 10.05
CA LEU A 85 1.39 4.51 10.71
C LEU A 85 2.21 5.66 10.13
N LEU A 86 1.63 6.85 10.15
CA LEU A 86 2.27 8.07 9.65
C LEU A 86 3.67 8.31 10.27
N LYS A 87 3.86 7.93 11.52
CA LYS A 87 5.17 8.05 12.17
C LYS A 87 6.29 7.25 11.49
N LEU A 88 5.94 6.28 10.64
CA LEU A 88 6.88 5.46 9.88
C LEU A 88 7.08 5.95 8.44
N SER A 89 6.53 7.11 8.10
CA SER A 89 6.56 7.62 6.72
C SER A 89 7.98 7.77 6.17
N ALA A 90 8.92 8.21 7.01
CA ALA A 90 10.31 8.39 6.58
C ALA A 90 10.96 7.05 6.19
N GLU A 91 10.72 6.00 6.97
CA GLU A 91 11.28 4.67 6.73
C GLU A 91 10.67 4.03 5.48
N VAL A 92 9.36 4.14 5.32
CA VAL A 92 8.66 3.64 4.12
C VAL A 92 9.17 4.38 2.88
N LYS A 93 9.25 5.70 2.94
CA LYS A 93 9.71 6.52 1.82
C LYS A 93 11.14 6.17 1.43
N LYS A 94 12.01 5.94 2.41
CA LYS A 94 13.40 5.55 2.19
C LYS A 94 13.48 4.24 1.41
N ILE A 95 12.65 3.26 1.76
CA ILE A 95 12.60 1.97 1.05
C ILE A 95 12.12 2.17 -0.37
N LEU A 96 11.03 2.90 -0.56
CA LEU A 96 10.48 3.18 -1.90
C LEU A 96 11.51 3.89 -2.78
N ASP A 97 12.20 4.90 -2.25
CA ASP A 97 13.25 5.62 -2.96
C ASP A 97 14.41 4.69 -3.34
N ALA A 98 14.82 3.81 -2.43
CA ALA A 98 15.88 2.83 -2.69
C ALA A 98 15.50 1.84 -3.81
N LYS A 99 14.20 1.59 -4.00
CA LYS A 99 13.68 0.72 -5.06
C LYS A 99 13.34 1.48 -6.34
N GLY A 100 13.52 2.78 -6.37
CA GLY A 100 13.21 3.60 -7.54
C GLY A 100 11.73 3.81 -7.77
N LEU A 101 10.92 3.71 -6.72
CA LEU A 101 9.45 3.84 -6.81
C LEU A 101 9.00 5.22 -6.34
N GLU A 102 8.28 5.91 -7.20
CA GLU A 102 7.78 7.26 -6.94
C GLU A 102 6.29 7.31 -7.22
N PHE A 103 5.57 7.99 -6.34
CA PHE A 103 4.11 8.10 -6.40
C PHE A 103 3.69 9.56 -6.44
N ASP A 104 2.52 9.81 -7.00
CA ASP A 104 1.94 11.16 -7.02
C ASP A 104 1.50 11.58 -5.61
N GLU A 105 1.01 10.64 -4.81
CA GLU A 105 0.67 10.87 -3.40
C GLU A 105 1.04 9.64 -2.58
N TYR A 106 1.36 9.89 -1.30
CA TYR A 106 1.70 8.86 -0.31
C TYR A 106 0.74 9.02 0.86
N HIS A 107 0.04 7.95 1.23
CA HIS A 107 -0.93 7.97 2.32
C HIS A 107 -0.64 6.89 3.34
N TYR A 108 -0.65 7.30 4.60
CA TYR A 108 -0.35 6.46 5.76
C TYR A 108 -1.55 6.41 6.70
N ASN A 109 -1.57 5.42 7.60
CA ASN A 109 -2.60 5.33 8.61
C ASN A 109 -2.32 6.34 9.73
N ARG A 110 -3.29 7.20 10.00
CA ARG A 110 -3.19 8.21 11.08
C ARG A 110 -3.80 7.72 12.39
N GLY A 111 -4.31 6.49 12.42
CA GLY A 111 -4.91 5.83 13.58
C GLY A 111 -6.11 4.98 13.17
N GLY A 112 -6.48 4.04 14.01
CA GLY A 112 -7.60 3.14 13.75
C GLY A 112 -7.24 1.96 12.86
N SER A 113 -8.25 1.21 12.47
CA SER A 113 -8.06 0.01 11.66
C SER A 113 -7.63 0.35 10.23
N THR A 114 -6.81 -0.51 9.66
CA THR A 114 -6.24 -0.31 8.32
C THR A 114 -7.29 -0.22 7.23
N ASP A 115 -8.29 -1.10 7.26
CA ASP A 115 -9.34 -1.14 6.24
C ASP A 115 -10.17 0.15 6.23
N VAL A 116 -10.58 0.62 7.40
CA VAL A 116 -11.34 1.87 7.54
C VAL A 116 -10.50 3.07 7.09
N ALA A 117 -9.24 3.11 7.50
CA ALA A 117 -8.32 4.19 7.12
C ALA A 117 -8.14 4.25 5.59
N LYS A 118 -7.98 3.09 4.95
CA LYS A 118 -7.82 3.02 3.49
C LYS A 118 -9.08 3.47 2.75
N MET A 119 -10.26 3.02 3.18
CA MET A 119 -11.52 3.43 2.57
C MET A 119 -11.74 4.95 2.70
N LYS A 120 -11.45 5.50 3.88
CA LYS A 120 -11.56 6.94 4.10
C LYS A 120 -10.63 7.73 3.19
N THR A 121 -9.41 7.25 3.02
CA THR A 121 -8.44 7.89 2.12
C THR A 121 -8.95 7.90 0.68
N MET A 122 -9.50 6.77 0.20
CA MET A 122 -10.06 6.70 -1.14
C MET A 122 -11.26 7.63 -1.31
N GLU A 123 -12.12 7.73 -0.30
CA GLU A 123 -13.24 8.69 -0.32
C GLU A 123 -12.73 10.14 -0.43
N ASN A 124 -11.71 10.49 0.35
CA ASN A 124 -11.10 11.82 0.30
C ASN A 124 -10.46 12.11 -1.06
N LEU A 125 -9.85 11.12 -1.67
CA LEU A 125 -9.27 11.25 -3.02
C LEU A 125 -10.35 11.52 -4.07
N LEU A 126 -11.50 10.88 -3.97
CA LEU A 126 -12.62 11.12 -4.89
C LEU A 126 -13.18 12.54 -4.75
N VAL A 127 -13.14 13.11 -3.55
CA VAL A 127 -13.52 14.52 -3.33
C VAL A 127 -12.47 15.45 -3.93
N LYS A 128 -11.19 15.15 -3.72
CA LYS A 128 -10.07 15.97 -4.20
C LYS A 128 -9.96 15.95 -5.74
N TYR A 129 -10.26 14.81 -6.34
CA TYR A 129 -10.15 14.61 -7.78
C TYR A 129 -11.51 14.22 -8.38
N PRO A 130 -12.43 15.18 -8.55
CA PRO A 130 -13.82 14.88 -8.91
C PRO A 130 -14.01 14.34 -10.32
N SER A 131 -13.02 14.41 -11.19
CA SER A 131 -13.07 13.83 -12.53
C SER A 131 -12.76 12.33 -12.55
N VAL A 132 -12.30 11.76 -11.44
CA VAL A 132 -11.99 10.33 -11.34
C VAL A 132 -13.27 9.51 -11.37
N VAL A 133 -13.30 8.50 -12.22
CA VAL A 133 -14.43 7.58 -12.38
C VAL A 133 -14.04 6.12 -12.21
N GLU A 134 -12.75 5.85 -12.02
CA GLU A 134 -12.23 4.49 -11.86
C GLU A 134 -11.19 4.44 -10.75
N ILE A 135 -11.28 3.43 -9.90
CA ILE A 135 -10.22 3.09 -8.93
C ILE A 135 -9.84 1.63 -9.14
N GLN A 136 -8.54 1.39 -9.22
CA GLN A 136 -7.97 0.04 -9.17
C GLN A 136 -7.00 -0.04 -7.98
N MET A 137 -7.17 -1.07 -7.15
CA MET A 137 -6.29 -1.33 -6.00
C MET A 137 -5.40 -2.52 -6.30
N TRP A 138 -4.20 -2.49 -5.71
CA TRP A 138 -3.33 -3.66 -5.57
C TRP A 138 -3.11 -3.86 -4.07
N ASP A 139 -3.55 -5.01 -3.56
CA ASP A 139 -3.47 -5.32 -2.13
C ASP A 139 -3.33 -6.83 -1.95
N ASP A 140 -2.65 -7.23 -0.90
CA ASP A 140 -2.37 -8.63 -0.59
C ASP A 140 -3.25 -9.19 0.53
N ARG A 141 -3.95 -8.34 1.24
CA ARG A 141 -4.60 -8.68 2.49
C ARG A 141 -5.97 -9.31 2.27
N ILE A 142 -6.00 -10.64 2.19
CA ILE A 142 -7.19 -11.43 1.85
C ILE A 142 -8.41 -11.07 2.68
N LEU A 143 -8.23 -10.82 3.99
CA LEU A 143 -9.34 -10.48 4.88
C LEU A 143 -9.96 -9.12 4.56
N HIS A 144 -9.19 -8.21 3.96
CA HIS A 144 -9.69 -6.88 3.60
C HIS A 144 -10.33 -6.82 2.21
N ILE A 145 -10.00 -7.76 1.33
CA ILE A 145 -10.47 -7.74 -0.06
C ILE A 145 -12.01 -7.66 -0.15
N PRO A 146 -12.79 -8.52 0.55
CA PRO A 146 -14.25 -8.40 0.49
C PRO A 146 -14.79 -7.06 0.99
N ILE A 147 -14.12 -6.46 1.98
CA ILE A 147 -14.50 -5.17 2.54
C ILE A 147 -14.32 -4.07 1.47
N PHE A 148 -13.18 -4.07 0.78
CA PHE A 148 -12.93 -3.09 -0.28
C PHE A 148 -13.83 -3.32 -1.50
N GLU A 149 -14.09 -4.57 -1.86
CA GLU A 149 -15.03 -4.89 -2.94
C GLU A 149 -16.43 -4.35 -2.66
N GLN A 150 -16.91 -4.51 -1.43
CA GLN A 150 -18.20 -3.98 -1.01
C GLN A 150 -18.23 -2.45 -1.08
N TRP A 151 -17.18 -1.81 -0.59
CA TRP A 151 -17.03 -0.35 -0.68
C TRP A 151 -17.07 0.11 -2.15
N GLY A 152 -16.31 -0.54 -3.01
CA GLY A 152 -16.26 -0.20 -4.44
C GLY A 152 -17.61 -0.37 -5.12
N LYS A 153 -18.31 -1.46 -4.80
CA LYS A 153 -19.66 -1.70 -5.30
C LYS A 153 -20.62 -0.58 -4.90
N GLU A 154 -20.56 -0.12 -3.66
CA GLU A 154 -21.37 0.99 -3.17
C GLU A 154 -21.06 2.28 -3.92
N GLN A 155 -19.78 2.56 -4.19
CA GLN A 155 -19.40 3.73 -4.97
C GLN A 155 -19.92 3.67 -6.41
N CYS A 156 -19.89 2.51 -7.03
CA CYS A 156 -20.44 2.32 -8.37
C CYS A 156 -21.97 2.46 -8.38
N LEU A 157 -22.66 1.88 -7.40
CA LEU A 157 -24.12 1.99 -7.29
C LEU A 157 -24.58 3.43 -7.04
N SER A 158 -23.80 4.20 -6.28
CA SER A 158 -24.13 5.61 -6.01
C SER A 158 -23.78 6.55 -7.15
N GLY A 159 -23.13 6.05 -8.21
CA GLY A 159 -22.71 6.85 -9.35
C GLY A 159 -21.42 7.62 -9.16
N LYS A 160 -20.72 7.46 -8.04
CA LYS A 160 -19.42 8.13 -7.80
C LYS A 160 -18.30 7.53 -8.63
N LEU A 161 -18.37 6.24 -8.91
CA LEU A 161 -17.43 5.55 -9.77
C LEU A 161 -18.19 4.83 -10.89
N LYS A 162 -17.53 4.63 -12.01
CA LYS A 162 -17.99 3.76 -13.09
C LYS A 162 -17.40 2.36 -12.95
N ASP A 163 -16.20 2.25 -12.39
CA ASP A 163 -15.52 0.97 -12.22
C ASP A 163 -14.63 0.98 -10.98
N PHE A 164 -14.58 -0.17 -10.34
CA PHE A 164 -13.70 -0.44 -9.21
C PHE A 164 -13.21 -1.88 -9.32
N SER A 165 -11.91 -2.07 -9.19
CA SER A 165 -11.32 -3.41 -9.23
C SER A 165 -10.18 -3.52 -8.23
N ILE A 166 -9.88 -4.77 -7.82
CA ILE A 166 -8.75 -5.09 -6.95
C ILE A 166 -7.95 -6.19 -7.61
N THR A 167 -6.66 -5.94 -7.80
CA THR A 167 -5.70 -6.97 -8.13
C THR A 167 -5.18 -7.54 -6.82
N VAL A 168 -5.58 -8.76 -6.50
CA VAL A 168 -5.16 -9.45 -5.29
C VAL A 168 -3.75 -9.99 -5.50
N VAL A 169 -2.82 -9.52 -4.70
CA VAL A 169 -1.41 -9.92 -4.80
C VAL A 169 -1.21 -11.18 -3.97
N PRO A 170 -0.76 -12.30 -4.59
CA PRO A 170 -0.47 -13.50 -3.81
C PRO A 170 0.75 -13.24 -2.92
N GLY A 171 0.60 -13.53 -1.63
CA GLY A 171 1.67 -13.30 -0.68
C GLY A 171 1.47 -14.11 0.57
N GLY A 172 2.39 -13.97 1.49
CA GLY A 172 2.36 -14.69 2.74
C GLY A 172 1.63 -13.97 3.86
N ASN A 173 0.62 -13.21 3.54
CA ASN A 173 0.00 -12.35 4.53
C ASN A 173 -1.22 -12.97 5.16
N GLU A 174 -1.09 -14.06 5.73
CA GLU A 174 -2.17 -14.81 6.36
C GLU A 174 -2.63 -14.23 7.70
N GLU A 175 -2.42 -12.98 7.92
CA GLU A 175 -2.83 -12.29 9.13
C GLU A 175 -4.16 -11.58 8.99
#